data_a4b153ebe4149ad5cc9aed8799ba015e
#
_entry.id   a4b153ebe4149ad5cc9aed8799ba015e
#
_cell.length_a   1.000
_cell.length_b   1.000
_cell.length_c   1.000
_cell.angle_alpha   90.00
_cell.angle_beta   90.00
_cell.angle_gamma   90.00
#
_symmetry.space_group_name_H-M   'P 1'
#
loop_
_entity.id
_entity.type
_entity.pdbx_description
1 polymer ?
#
loop_
_entity_poly.entity_id
_entity_poly.type
_entity_poly.pdbx_seq_one_letter_code
_entity_poly.pdbx_strand_id
1 'polypeptide(L)'
;MPSSRGFDISLRRLARRTLLYLGLPHAIFFATWLKLPFAVVLGLCLVGGIYLAMKTTQRISISFPSKWNYRFLILVSPLFALAIGIGMGQWLTPHMHYLWHNHLWQDLVRLPWPIRYEDGQMLVHPVGYFLPSAWAGKVLHPIIQVIVEFWWGIYGISLVILWMGATFPQKTYRAIGIFMLFGGVEIIGRWLLGQPLWDLSWEPLAEGQVPSMFLSVYDRFAVWPGQSLAAFFLATLLYHQWKDRLSLEICLMGWGMSFLWSWWVALGALPLLIFVVWHTATHKWSLWAVGIVSCILGIVMMAFAWPQIQNLPTAPISYFQVALWLMLLLLLPVQLLILHKIQLKENIWWIRMIGIVPAAGLLLTSAVGLNIEIVIALGAVPFFLLTYEIVDALLSIQQSKMWLQVCLNVLVLMGMVVPAYHLYRQIHLTRYPHLQVYDPNPLFSLDLSQIPVIYIIKDLPPDMDRSPYYLAPPQGIFSELLAKDLPARKKMDSEKP
;
A
#
# COMPACT_ATOMS: atom_id res chain seq x y z
N MET A 1 18.84 8.30 41.49
CA MET A 1 18.97 7.74 40.14
C MET A 1 18.70 8.86 39.15
N PRO A 2 19.59 9.17 38.21
CA PRO A 2 19.31 10.22 37.24
C PRO A 2 18.09 9.82 36.43
N SER A 3 17.06 10.66 36.42
CA SER A 3 15.86 10.47 35.61
C SER A 3 16.30 10.26 34.16
N SER A 4 16.11 9.06 33.64
CA SER A 4 16.32 8.79 32.21
C SER A 4 15.37 9.70 31.43
N ARG A 5 15.91 10.86 30.99
CA ARG A 5 15.11 11.76 30.15
C ARG A 5 14.63 10.96 28.95
N GLY A 6 13.33 10.68 28.91
CA GLY A 6 12.68 10.06 27.78
C GLY A 6 13.02 10.82 26.50
N PHE A 7 12.96 10.15 25.37
CA PHE A 7 13.16 10.79 24.07
C PHE A 7 11.78 11.08 23.46
N ASP A 8 11.53 12.35 23.15
CA ASP A 8 10.25 12.80 22.60
C ASP A 8 10.26 12.83 21.07
N ILE A 9 9.31 12.14 20.46
CA ILE A 9 9.04 12.26 19.02
C ILE A 9 7.82 13.15 18.82
N SER A 10 7.99 14.18 18.03
CA SER A 10 6.88 15.02 17.60
C SER A 10 6.07 14.32 16.50
N LEU A 11 4.80 14.02 16.78
CA LEU A 11 3.86 13.47 15.78
C LEU A 11 3.75 14.39 14.57
N ARG A 12 3.77 15.70 14.77
CA ARG A 12 3.78 16.66 13.67
C ARG A 12 4.98 16.48 12.74
N ARG A 13 6.18 16.22 13.27
CA ARG A 13 7.37 15.96 12.44
C ARG A 13 7.24 14.65 11.66
N LEU A 14 6.68 13.64 12.31
CA LEU A 14 6.47 12.33 11.68
C LEU A 14 5.43 12.43 10.56
N ALA A 15 4.30 13.07 10.82
CA ALA A 15 3.27 13.35 9.82
C ALA A 15 3.83 14.16 8.63
N ARG A 16 4.65 15.20 8.89
CA ARG A 16 5.32 15.94 7.82
C ARG A 16 6.19 15.06 6.94
N ARG A 17 7.00 14.18 7.54
CA ARG A 17 7.84 13.24 6.77
C ARG A 17 6.99 12.29 5.93
N THR A 18 5.89 11.81 6.47
CA THR A 18 4.93 10.96 5.75
C THR A 18 4.30 11.70 4.58
N LEU A 19 3.81 12.94 4.78
CA LEU A 19 3.25 13.73 3.68
C LEU A 19 4.30 14.06 2.61
N LEU A 20 5.55 14.35 3.00
CA LEU A 20 6.63 14.55 2.03
C LEU A 20 6.98 13.28 1.26
N TYR A 21 6.98 12.13 1.93
CA TYR A 21 7.17 10.84 1.29
C TYR A 21 6.06 10.52 0.28
N LEU A 22 4.80 10.71 0.66
CA LEU A 22 3.66 10.53 -0.26
C LEU A 22 3.64 11.60 -1.38
N GLY A 23 4.07 12.82 -1.09
CA GLY A 23 3.98 13.96 -2.00
C GLY A 23 5.12 14.07 -3.03
N LEU A 24 6.32 13.56 -2.72
CA LEU A 24 7.46 13.63 -3.64
C LEU A 24 7.16 13.00 -5.03
N PRO A 25 6.55 11.81 -5.12
CA PRO A 25 6.15 11.27 -6.41
C PRO A 25 5.19 12.17 -7.19
N HIS A 26 4.26 12.87 -6.51
CA HIS A 26 3.37 13.83 -7.16
C HIS A 26 4.13 15.00 -7.76
N ALA A 27 5.10 15.54 -7.03
CA ALA A 27 5.94 16.63 -7.55
C ALA A 27 6.70 16.21 -8.83
N ILE A 28 7.26 15.00 -8.83
CA ILE A 28 7.91 14.41 -10.00
C ILE A 28 6.90 14.20 -11.14
N PHE A 29 5.73 13.61 -10.85
CA PHE A 29 4.68 13.37 -11.84
C PHE A 29 4.22 14.67 -12.49
N PHE A 30 3.91 15.69 -11.69
CA PHE A 30 3.47 16.99 -12.22
C PHE A 30 4.53 17.64 -13.10
N ALA A 31 5.78 17.66 -12.65
CA ALA A 31 6.88 18.27 -13.41
C ALA A 31 7.19 17.55 -14.72
N THR A 32 6.97 16.25 -14.80
CA THR A 32 7.46 15.43 -15.92
C THR A 32 6.35 14.94 -16.85
N TRP A 33 5.13 14.71 -16.35
CA TRP A 33 4.02 14.15 -17.14
C TRP A 33 3.03 15.20 -17.64
N LEU A 34 2.89 16.33 -16.91
CA LEU A 34 1.85 17.33 -17.21
C LEU A 34 2.39 18.52 -18.04
N LYS A 35 1.50 19.16 -18.79
CA LYS A 35 1.76 20.45 -19.44
C LYS A 35 2.09 21.50 -18.37
N LEU A 36 3.01 22.41 -18.67
CA LEU A 36 3.57 23.36 -17.70
C LEU A 36 2.53 24.12 -16.86
N PRO A 37 1.43 24.67 -17.42
CA PRO A 37 0.45 25.39 -16.62
C PRO A 37 -0.18 24.52 -15.53
N PHE A 38 -0.54 23.27 -15.87
CA PHE A 38 -1.12 22.32 -14.90
C PHE A 38 -0.09 21.87 -13.87
N ALA A 39 1.15 21.63 -14.31
CA ALA A 39 2.26 21.26 -13.42
C ALA A 39 2.49 22.32 -12.34
N VAL A 40 2.49 23.60 -12.72
CA VAL A 40 2.67 24.73 -11.79
C VAL A 40 1.49 24.84 -10.82
N VAL A 41 0.26 24.84 -11.34
CA VAL A 41 -0.94 24.97 -10.49
C VAL A 41 -1.03 23.83 -9.49
N LEU A 42 -0.89 22.56 -9.95
CA LEU A 42 -0.98 21.40 -9.08
C LEU A 42 0.20 21.30 -8.12
N GLY A 43 1.40 21.71 -8.54
CA GLY A 43 2.56 21.84 -7.65
C GLY A 43 2.33 22.85 -6.52
N LEU A 44 1.77 24.02 -6.84
CA LEU A 44 1.39 25.02 -5.83
C LEU A 44 0.28 24.50 -4.90
N CYS A 45 -0.73 23.81 -5.44
CA CYS A 45 -1.78 23.16 -4.65
C CYS A 45 -1.17 22.12 -3.69
N LEU A 46 -0.26 21.27 -4.16
CA LEU A 46 0.41 20.26 -3.33
C LEU A 46 1.19 20.90 -2.18
N VAL A 47 2.03 21.89 -2.47
CA VAL A 47 2.86 22.57 -1.46
C VAL A 47 1.98 23.36 -0.50
N GLY A 48 1.01 24.11 -1.01
CA GLY A 48 0.04 24.88 -0.22
C GLY A 48 -0.81 24.00 0.68
N GLY A 49 -1.30 22.86 0.16
CA GLY A 49 -2.08 21.87 0.93
C GLY A 49 -1.27 21.25 2.06
N ILE A 50 -0.03 20.82 1.80
CA ILE A 50 0.88 20.30 2.84
C ILE A 50 1.15 21.38 3.89
N TYR A 51 1.44 22.63 3.47
CA TYR A 51 1.69 23.73 4.38
C TYR A 51 0.49 24.01 5.29
N LEU A 52 -0.73 24.11 4.73
CA LEU A 52 -1.96 24.33 5.49
C LEU A 52 -2.24 23.18 6.46
N ALA A 53 -2.14 21.94 6.01
CA ALA A 53 -2.33 20.77 6.85
C ALA A 53 -1.34 20.73 8.02
N MET A 54 -0.10 21.13 7.79
CA MET A 54 0.92 21.19 8.83
C MET A 54 0.75 22.37 9.78
N LYS A 55 0.19 23.49 9.31
CA LYS A 55 -0.06 24.69 10.14
C LYS A 55 -1.10 24.42 11.21
N THR A 56 -2.14 23.67 10.89
CA THR A 56 -3.29 23.39 11.79
C THR A 56 -2.99 22.32 12.83
N THR A 57 -1.93 21.52 12.62
CA THR A 57 -1.61 20.39 13.48
C THR A 57 -0.92 20.81 14.77
N GLN A 58 -1.45 20.33 15.88
CA GLN A 58 -0.88 20.56 17.21
C GLN A 58 0.50 19.89 17.35
N ARG A 59 1.34 20.45 18.21
CA ARG A 59 2.66 19.92 18.53
C ARG A 59 2.56 18.87 19.63
N ILE A 60 1.95 17.74 19.35
CA ILE A 60 1.89 16.63 20.29
C ILE A 60 3.22 15.87 20.19
N SER A 61 3.86 15.64 21.33
CA SER A 61 5.05 14.81 21.46
C SER A 61 4.71 13.52 22.19
N ILE A 62 5.31 12.43 21.76
CA ILE A 62 5.19 11.12 22.39
C ILE A 62 6.55 10.78 22.99
N SER A 63 6.57 10.50 24.30
CA SER A 63 7.78 10.14 25.01
C SER A 63 8.06 8.65 24.90
N PHE A 64 9.23 8.32 24.38
CA PHE A 64 9.77 6.96 24.41
C PHE A 64 10.47 6.68 25.75
N PRO A 65 10.36 5.47 26.29
CA PRO A 65 10.97 5.12 27.55
C PRO A 65 12.49 5.32 27.59
N SER A 66 13.16 5.21 26.44
CA SER A 66 14.59 5.41 26.32
C SER A 66 15.02 5.87 24.93
N LYS A 67 16.13 6.64 24.84
CA LYS A 67 16.76 7.02 23.58
C LYS A 67 17.28 5.81 22.79
N TRP A 68 17.66 4.76 23.48
CA TRP A 68 18.13 3.52 22.88
C TRP A 68 17.05 2.82 22.08
N ASN A 69 15.79 2.79 22.56
CA ASN A 69 14.69 2.22 21.82
C ASN A 69 14.48 2.89 20.47
N TYR A 70 14.55 4.23 20.42
CA TYR A 70 14.43 4.98 19.17
C TYR A 70 15.59 4.73 18.20
N ARG A 71 16.84 4.77 18.68
CA ARG A 71 18.02 4.48 17.86
C ARG A 71 18.01 3.05 17.34
N PHE A 72 17.61 2.12 18.16
CA PHE A 72 17.47 0.72 17.77
C PHE A 72 16.41 0.53 16.69
N LEU A 73 15.26 1.20 16.79
CA LEU A 73 14.24 1.17 15.74
C LEU A 73 14.75 1.66 14.39
N ILE A 74 15.54 2.76 14.39
CA ILE A 74 16.15 3.26 13.15
C ILE A 74 17.18 2.26 12.62
N LEU A 75 17.97 1.67 13.48
CA LEU A 75 19.01 0.70 13.10
C LEU A 75 18.40 -0.60 12.55
N VAL A 76 17.30 -1.06 13.13
CA VAL A 76 16.62 -2.31 12.72
C VAL A 76 15.77 -2.13 11.46
N SER A 77 15.33 -0.92 11.16
CA SER A 77 14.47 -0.68 10.00
C SER A 77 15.08 -1.09 8.64
N PRO A 78 16.39 -0.89 8.36
CA PRO A 78 17.01 -1.42 7.15
C PRO A 78 17.02 -2.94 7.10
N LEU A 79 17.31 -3.60 8.23
CA LEU A 79 17.27 -5.07 8.30
C LEU A 79 15.86 -5.60 8.06
N PHE A 80 14.87 -4.86 8.55
CA PHE A 80 13.45 -5.20 8.35
C PHE A 80 13.04 -4.99 6.90
N ALA A 81 13.46 -3.90 6.26
CA ALA A 81 13.23 -3.63 4.85
C ALA A 81 13.88 -4.71 3.96
N LEU A 82 15.09 -5.13 4.32
CA LEU A 82 15.78 -6.25 3.67
C LEU A 82 15.01 -7.56 3.82
N ALA A 83 14.54 -7.88 5.04
CA ALA A 83 13.78 -9.11 5.30
C ALA A 83 12.45 -9.15 4.51
N ILE A 84 11.81 -8.00 4.30
CA ILE A 84 10.60 -7.88 3.48
C ILE A 84 10.94 -7.90 1.98
N GLY A 85 12.20 -7.66 1.61
CA GLY A 85 12.62 -7.57 0.21
C GLY A 85 12.16 -6.29 -0.49
N ILE A 86 11.70 -5.29 0.27
CA ILE A 86 11.22 -4.02 -0.29
C ILE A 86 12.40 -3.26 -0.92
N GLY A 87 12.26 -2.84 -2.17
CA GLY A 87 13.34 -2.18 -2.91
C GLY A 87 14.46 -3.10 -3.38
N MET A 88 14.30 -4.43 -3.29
CA MET A 88 15.32 -5.41 -3.70
C MET A 88 14.77 -6.47 -4.64
N GLY A 89 13.70 -6.20 -5.35
CA GLY A 89 12.89 -7.15 -6.12
C GLY A 89 13.61 -8.14 -7.04
N GLN A 90 14.85 -7.84 -7.44
CA GLN A 90 15.69 -8.76 -8.25
C GLN A 90 16.64 -9.62 -7.41
N TRP A 91 17.00 -9.18 -6.19
CA TRP A 91 18.18 -9.71 -5.50
C TRP A 91 17.87 -10.80 -4.48
N LEU A 92 16.70 -10.74 -3.83
CA LEU A 92 16.41 -11.63 -2.71
C LEU A 92 15.36 -12.70 -3.01
N THR A 93 14.39 -12.41 -3.87
CA THR A 93 13.34 -13.38 -4.22
C THR A 93 12.86 -13.13 -5.65
N PRO A 94 13.10 -14.02 -6.59
CA PRO A 94 12.48 -13.98 -7.92
C PRO A 94 11.00 -14.37 -7.77
N HIS A 95 10.17 -13.39 -7.43
CA HIS A 95 8.72 -13.57 -7.42
C HIS A 95 8.15 -13.02 -8.72
N MET A 96 7.14 -13.67 -9.30
CA MET A 96 6.55 -13.23 -10.56
C MET A 96 6.04 -11.76 -10.48
N HIS A 97 5.52 -11.32 -9.34
CA HIS A 97 5.14 -9.91 -9.14
C HIS A 97 6.32 -8.94 -9.23
N TYR A 98 7.54 -9.35 -8.84
CA TYR A 98 8.72 -8.50 -8.99
C TYR A 98 9.17 -8.37 -10.43
N LEU A 99 8.92 -9.37 -11.28
CA LEU A 99 9.16 -9.25 -12.71
C LEU A 99 8.40 -8.05 -13.29
N TRP A 100 7.09 -7.97 -12.99
CA TRP A 100 6.25 -6.86 -13.44
C TRP A 100 6.75 -5.51 -12.95
N HIS A 101 7.07 -5.41 -11.67
CA HIS A 101 7.59 -4.19 -11.08
C HIS A 101 8.94 -3.79 -11.69
N ASN A 102 9.83 -4.74 -11.91
CA ASN A 102 11.14 -4.48 -12.49
C ASN A 102 11.04 -4.00 -13.94
N HIS A 103 10.16 -4.59 -14.74
CA HIS A 103 9.92 -4.12 -16.10
C HIS A 103 9.26 -2.75 -16.12
N LEU A 104 8.29 -2.50 -15.25
CA LEU A 104 7.69 -1.18 -15.10
C LEU A 104 8.75 -0.13 -14.76
N TRP A 105 9.69 -0.43 -13.85
CA TRP A 105 10.80 0.46 -13.54
C TRP A 105 11.70 0.72 -14.75
N GLN A 106 12.03 -0.32 -15.50
CA GLN A 106 12.86 -0.19 -16.68
C GLN A 106 12.19 0.69 -17.75
N ASP A 107 10.91 0.49 -18.01
CA ASP A 107 10.16 1.33 -18.92
C ASP A 107 10.11 2.79 -18.45
N LEU A 108 9.89 3.02 -17.18
CA LEU A 108 9.94 4.35 -16.58
C LEU A 108 11.30 5.02 -16.74
N VAL A 109 12.41 4.28 -16.71
CA VAL A 109 13.76 4.84 -16.94
C VAL A 109 14.05 5.09 -18.40
N ARG A 110 13.67 4.17 -19.28
CA ARG A 110 14.09 4.17 -20.70
C ARG A 110 13.18 5.02 -21.59
N LEU A 111 11.86 4.93 -21.39
CA LEU A 111 10.88 5.56 -22.28
C LEU A 111 10.59 7.01 -21.88
N PRO A 112 10.28 7.91 -22.84
CA PRO A 112 9.92 9.30 -22.54
C PRO A 112 8.61 9.36 -21.75
N TRP A 113 8.46 10.34 -20.86
CA TRP A 113 7.25 10.57 -20.07
C TRP A 113 6.36 11.67 -20.66
N PRO A 114 5.03 11.47 -20.72
CA PRO A 114 4.24 10.28 -20.35
C PRO A 114 4.55 9.11 -21.31
N ILE A 115 4.56 7.86 -20.75
CA ILE A 115 4.92 6.68 -21.53
C ILE A 115 3.79 6.33 -22.50
N ARG A 116 4.15 6.25 -23.78
CA ARG A 116 3.30 5.71 -24.85
C ARG A 116 4.09 4.63 -25.59
N TYR A 117 3.46 3.50 -25.78
CA TYR A 117 4.03 2.35 -26.48
C TYR A 117 3.80 2.44 -27.99
N GLU A 118 4.48 1.58 -28.76
CA GLU A 118 4.42 1.61 -30.25
C GLU A 118 3.04 1.29 -30.81
N ASP A 119 2.27 0.47 -30.10
CA ASP A 119 0.88 0.14 -30.44
C ASP A 119 -0.12 1.26 -30.11
N GLY A 120 0.37 2.41 -29.64
CA GLY A 120 -0.44 3.57 -29.28
C GLY A 120 -1.02 3.52 -27.86
N GLN A 121 -0.81 2.44 -27.09
CA GLN A 121 -1.27 2.38 -25.71
C GLN A 121 -0.43 3.26 -24.80
N MET A 122 -1.02 3.69 -23.68
CA MET A 122 -0.37 4.52 -22.68
C MET A 122 -0.27 3.76 -21.35
N LEU A 123 0.84 3.95 -20.62
CA LEU A 123 0.97 3.46 -19.25
C LEU A 123 0.04 4.26 -18.32
N VAL A 124 -0.88 3.56 -17.65
CA VAL A 124 -1.87 4.15 -16.72
C VAL A 124 -1.84 3.50 -15.34
N HIS A 125 -0.75 2.80 -15.03
CA HIS A 125 -0.56 2.15 -13.73
C HIS A 125 -0.25 3.17 -12.61
N PRO A 126 -0.63 2.91 -11.34
CA PRO A 126 -0.19 3.71 -10.20
C PRO A 126 1.33 3.70 -10.07
N VAL A 127 1.98 4.80 -10.43
CA VAL A 127 3.45 4.89 -10.52
C VAL A 127 4.11 5.54 -9.31
N GLY A 128 3.32 5.94 -8.29
CA GLY A 128 3.83 6.74 -7.17
C GLY A 128 5.04 6.14 -6.47
N TYR A 129 5.04 4.84 -6.21
CA TYR A 129 6.18 4.17 -5.56
C TYR A 129 7.45 4.18 -6.42
N PHE A 130 7.28 4.04 -7.72
CA PHE A 130 8.36 3.84 -8.69
C PHE A 130 9.03 5.14 -9.16
N LEU A 131 8.30 6.27 -9.16
CA LEU A 131 8.75 7.52 -9.77
C LEU A 131 10.06 8.08 -9.18
N PRO A 132 10.31 8.09 -7.85
CA PRO A 132 11.54 8.67 -7.33
C PRO A 132 12.80 7.96 -7.83
N SER A 133 12.79 6.63 -7.83
CA SER A 133 13.92 5.83 -8.30
C SER A 133 14.06 5.88 -9.83
N ALA A 134 12.95 5.77 -10.55
CA ALA A 134 12.95 5.87 -12.01
C ALA A 134 13.42 7.25 -12.50
N TRP A 135 13.00 8.33 -11.86
CA TRP A 135 13.47 9.69 -12.17
C TRP A 135 14.97 9.82 -11.96
N ALA A 136 15.48 9.32 -10.84
CA ALA A 136 16.91 9.35 -10.54
C ALA A 136 17.72 8.52 -11.58
N GLY A 137 17.22 7.33 -11.94
CA GLY A 137 17.82 6.50 -12.97
C GLY A 137 17.84 7.15 -14.35
N LYS A 138 16.75 7.84 -14.71
CA LYS A 138 16.60 8.54 -15.98
C LYS A 138 17.49 9.77 -16.12
N VAL A 139 17.63 10.57 -15.04
CA VAL A 139 18.34 11.85 -15.07
C VAL A 139 19.84 11.67 -14.83
N LEU A 140 20.22 10.73 -13.97
CA LEU A 140 21.61 10.53 -13.56
C LEU A 140 22.23 9.34 -14.29
N HIS A 141 21.86 8.12 -13.88
CA HIS A 141 22.36 6.88 -14.48
C HIS A 141 21.48 5.70 -14.02
N PRO A 142 21.23 4.67 -14.85
CA PRO A 142 20.39 3.51 -14.48
C PRO A 142 20.81 2.81 -13.17
N ILE A 143 22.10 2.74 -12.86
CA ILE A 143 22.58 2.16 -11.59
C ILE A 143 22.09 2.97 -10.37
N ILE A 144 21.90 4.26 -10.50
CA ILE A 144 21.41 5.14 -9.43
C ILE A 144 19.94 4.81 -9.11
N GLN A 145 19.18 4.34 -10.09
CA GLN A 145 17.82 3.84 -9.85
C GLN A 145 17.81 2.78 -8.75
N VAL A 146 18.66 1.76 -8.85
CA VAL A 146 18.71 0.63 -7.89
C VAL A 146 19.04 1.13 -6.49
N ILE A 147 20.00 2.07 -6.38
CA ILE A 147 20.41 2.66 -5.11
C ILE A 147 19.27 3.48 -4.50
N VAL A 148 18.62 4.31 -5.31
CA VAL A 148 17.50 5.14 -4.83
C VAL A 148 16.29 4.30 -4.49
N GLU A 149 15.98 3.26 -5.27
CA GLU A 149 14.91 2.30 -4.99
C GLU A 149 15.10 1.65 -3.62
N PHE A 150 16.29 1.14 -3.37
CA PHE A 150 16.66 0.52 -2.09
C PHE A 150 16.46 1.48 -0.91
N TRP A 151 17.03 2.68 -0.99
CA TRP A 151 16.91 3.67 0.07
C TRP A 151 15.48 4.22 0.22
N TRP A 152 14.73 4.32 -0.88
CA TRP A 152 13.34 4.74 -0.89
C TRP A 152 12.46 3.73 -0.14
N GLY A 153 12.64 2.45 -0.40
CA GLY A 153 11.97 1.36 0.31
C GLY A 153 12.33 1.34 1.81
N ILE A 154 13.64 1.42 2.14
CA ILE A 154 14.09 1.51 3.53
C ILE A 154 13.47 2.71 4.25
N TYR A 155 13.43 3.87 3.63
CA TYR A 155 12.85 5.06 4.23
C TYR A 155 11.36 4.90 4.49
N GLY A 156 10.61 4.31 3.55
CA GLY A 156 9.19 3.98 3.74
C GLY A 156 8.96 3.07 4.93
N ILE A 157 9.69 1.95 5.02
CA ILE A 157 9.60 1.02 6.15
C ILE A 157 10.07 1.65 7.47
N SER A 158 11.08 2.50 7.43
CA SER A 158 11.51 3.25 8.63
C SER A 158 10.39 4.14 9.17
N LEU A 159 9.63 4.79 8.29
CA LEU A 159 8.45 5.55 8.70
C LEU A 159 7.36 4.65 9.29
N VAL A 160 7.12 3.46 8.71
CA VAL A 160 6.18 2.47 9.27
C VAL A 160 6.57 2.10 10.71
N ILE A 161 7.82 1.73 10.92
CA ILE A 161 8.35 1.34 12.23
C ILE A 161 8.27 2.51 13.23
N LEU A 162 8.59 3.73 12.80
CA LEU A 162 8.49 4.92 13.64
C LEU A 162 7.05 5.23 14.04
N TRP A 163 6.09 5.05 13.14
CA TRP A 163 4.66 5.21 13.46
C TRP A 163 4.18 4.14 14.45
N MET A 164 4.58 2.88 14.27
CA MET A 164 4.27 1.82 15.23
C MET A 164 4.85 2.13 16.60
N GLY A 165 6.09 2.61 16.66
CA GLY A 165 6.72 3.07 17.90
C GLY A 165 6.00 4.25 18.54
N ALA A 166 5.56 5.23 17.74
CA ALA A 166 4.79 6.37 18.22
C ALA A 166 3.39 5.99 18.70
N THR A 167 2.79 4.98 18.11
CA THR A 167 1.48 4.47 18.53
C THR A 167 1.56 3.67 19.84
N PHE A 168 2.58 2.83 19.99
CA PHE A 168 2.77 1.90 21.11
C PHE A 168 4.12 2.08 21.81
N PRO A 169 4.42 3.25 22.39
CA PRO A 169 5.76 3.59 22.86
C PRO A 169 6.30 2.70 23.98
N GLN A 170 5.41 2.16 24.82
CA GLN A 170 5.79 1.30 25.97
C GLN A 170 6.05 -0.16 25.56
N LYS A 171 5.45 -0.62 24.45
CA LYS A 171 5.46 -2.04 24.02
C LYS A 171 5.83 -2.15 22.54
N THR A 172 6.64 -1.25 22.03
CA THR A 172 6.94 -1.07 20.59
C THR A 172 7.34 -2.36 19.88
N TYR A 173 8.25 -3.16 20.46
CA TYR A 173 8.73 -4.38 19.79
C TYR A 173 7.65 -5.44 19.66
N ARG A 174 6.83 -5.61 20.71
CA ARG A 174 5.68 -6.53 20.66
C ARG A 174 4.65 -6.05 19.65
N ALA A 175 4.39 -4.75 19.62
CA ALA A 175 3.47 -4.14 18.67
C ALA A 175 3.92 -4.38 17.23
N ILE A 176 5.19 -4.12 16.91
CA ILE A 176 5.76 -4.35 15.58
C ILE A 176 5.68 -5.83 15.21
N GLY A 177 6.07 -6.74 16.10
CA GLY A 177 6.02 -8.18 15.84
C GLY A 177 4.61 -8.68 15.53
N ILE A 178 3.63 -8.33 16.39
CA ILE A 178 2.22 -8.70 16.16
C ILE A 178 1.70 -8.07 14.88
N PHE A 179 1.95 -6.78 14.66
CA PHE A 179 1.47 -6.05 13.50
C PHE A 179 1.97 -6.66 12.20
N MET A 180 3.27 -6.92 12.10
CA MET A 180 3.89 -7.40 10.85
C MET A 180 3.51 -8.85 10.53
N LEU A 181 3.37 -9.68 11.55
CA LEU A 181 3.01 -11.09 11.36
C LEU A 181 1.50 -11.34 11.33
N PHE A 182 0.66 -10.31 11.55
CA PHE A 182 -0.78 -10.51 11.50
C PHE A 182 -1.26 -10.64 10.04
N GLY A 183 -1.83 -11.79 9.71
CA GLY A 183 -2.37 -12.13 8.38
C GLY A 183 -3.87 -12.44 8.38
N GLY A 184 -4.57 -12.14 9.48
CA GLY A 184 -5.96 -12.59 9.63
C GLY A 184 -6.05 -14.09 9.89
N VAL A 185 -7.18 -14.70 9.59
CA VAL A 185 -7.42 -16.14 9.82
C VAL A 185 -7.42 -16.94 8.51
N GLU A 186 -6.53 -16.59 7.59
CA GLU A 186 -6.40 -17.21 6.26
C GLU A 186 -6.32 -18.74 6.32
N ILE A 187 -5.58 -19.27 7.29
CA ILE A 187 -5.44 -20.71 7.48
C ILE A 187 -6.78 -21.44 7.68
N ILE A 188 -7.73 -20.79 8.37
CA ILE A 188 -9.10 -21.34 8.52
C ILE A 188 -9.83 -21.30 7.19
N GLY A 189 -9.73 -20.20 6.45
CA GLY A 189 -10.34 -20.07 5.13
C GLY A 189 -9.88 -21.15 4.16
N ARG A 190 -8.58 -21.41 4.11
CA ARG A 190 -7.98 -22.49 3.29
C ARG A 190 -8.49 -23.85 3.71
N TRP A 191 -8.50 -24.14 5.00
CA TRP A 191 -9.01 -25.40 5.54
C TRP A 191 -10.47 -25.64 5.18
N LEU A 192 -11.33 -24.64 5.34
CA LEU A 192 -12.76 -24.73 5.01
C LEU A 192 -13.02 -24.90 3.50
N LEU A 193 -12.12 -24.37 2.66
CA LEU A 193 -12.19 -24.53 1.21
C LEU A 193 -11.54 -25.83 0.70
N GLY A 194 -11.05 -26.69 1.60
CA GLY A 194 -10.36 -27.93 1.24
C GLY A 194 -9.02 -27.69 0.53
N GLN A 195 -8.47 -26.49 0.64
CA GLN A 195 -7.18 -26.17 0.03
C GLN A 195 -6.03 -26.72 0.89
N PRO A 196 -4.93 -27.18 0.25
CA PRO A 196 -3.79 -27.67 1.00
C PRO A 196 -3.22 -26.56 1.89
N LEU A 197 -3.13 -26.84 3.18
CA LEU A 197 -2.61 -25.89 4.19
C LEU A 197 -1.13 -25.54 3.97
N TRP A 198 -0.42 -26.41 3.27
CA TRP A 198 1.03 -26.36 3.04
C TRP A 198 1.42 -25.82 1.68
N ASP A 199 0.49 -25.78 0.76
CA ASP A 199 0.69 -25.15 -0.55
C ASP A 199 0.45 -23.63 -0.43
N LEU A 200 1.37 -23.01 0.27
CA LEU A 200 1.41 -21.56 0.47
C LEU A 200 2.14 -20.89 -0.71
N SER A 201 2.01 -21.45 -1.90
CA SER A 201 2.54 -20.84 -3.11
C SER A 201 1.89 -19.48 -3.32
N TRP A 202 2.70 -18.49 -3.61
CA TRP A 202 2.26 -17.14 -3.96
C TRP A 202 1.69 -17.05 -5.38
N GLU A 203 1.77 -18.14 -6.11
CA GLU A 203 1.28 -18.18 -7.46
C GLU A 203 -0.21 -17.88 -7.44
N PRO A 204 -0.67 -16.94 -8.29
CA PRO A 204 -2.08 -16.87 -8.59
C PRO A 204 -2.46 -18.25 -9.08
N LEU A 205 -3.14 -18.97 -8.21
CA LEU A 205 -3.57 -20.32 -8.47
C LEU A 205 -4.35 -20.30 -9.76
N ALA A 206 -4.14 -21.33 -10.59
CA ALA A 206 -4.86 -21.55 -11.82
C ALA A 206 -6.34 -21.23 -11.67
N GLU A 207 -7.00 -20.85 -12.76
CA GLU A 207 -8.40 -20.43 -12.82
C GLU A 207 -9.30 -21.12 -11.79
N GLY A 208 -9.94 -20.35 -10.92
CA GLY A 208 -10.90 -20.83 -9.93
C GLY A 208 -10.32 -21.07 -8.52
N GLN A 209 -9.03 -20.96 -8.29
CA GLN A 209 -8.47 -21.03 -6.94
C GLN A 209 -8.41 -19.63 -6.32
N VAL A 210 -8.86 -19.54 -5.07
CA VAL A 210 -8.93 -18.29 -4.33
C VAL A 210 -7.53 -17.84 -3.97
N PRO A 211 -7.02 -16.74 -4.53
CA PRO A 211 -5.80 -16.16 -4.00
C PRO A 211 -6.02 -15.85 -2.52
N SER A 212 -4.98 -16.00 -1.72
CA SER A 212 -5.00 -15.62 -0.32
C SER A 212 -5.38 -14.14 -0.22
N MET A 213 -6.68 -13.86 0.00
CA MET A 213 -7.21 -12.49 -0.02
C MET A 213 -6.59 -11.60 1.04
N PHE A 214 -6.08 -12.22 2.08
CA PHE A 214 -5.63 -11.50 3.26
C PHE A 214 -4.16 -11.80 3.49
N LEU A 215 -3.37 -11.30 2.57
CA LEU A 215 -1.94 -11.23 2.78
C LEU A 215 -1.66 -10.59 4.14
N SER A 216 -0.77 -11.18 4.90
CA SER A 216 -0.27 -10.57 6.13
C SER A 216 0.26 -9.17 5.85
N VAL A 217 0.42 -8.39 6.90
CA VAL A 217 1.08 -7.08 6.76
C VAL A 217 2.46 -7.24 6.11
N TYR A 218 3.23 -8.25 6.52
CA TYR A 218 4.50 -8.61 5.92
C TYR A 218 4.38 -8.85 4.41
N ASP A 219 3.47 -9.72 4.01
CA ASP A 219 3.28 -10.11 2.61
C ASP A 219 2.79 -8.94 1.75
N ARG A 220 1.92 -8.08 2.30
CA ARG A 220 1.46 -6.88 1.61
C ARG A 220 2.60 -5.92 1.28
N PHE A 221 3.53 -5.71 2.21
CA PHE A 221 4.70 -4.88 1.94
C PHE A 221 5.66 -5.54 0.95
N ALA A 222 5.78 -6.86 0.97
CA ALA A 222 6.62 -7.59 0.05
C ALA A 222 6.06 -7.57 -1.39
N VAL A 223 4.77 -7.84 -1.57
CA VAL A 223 4.16 -8.02 -2.91
C VAL A 223 3.72 -6.69 -3.53
N TRP A 224 3.08 -5.80 -2.74
CA TRP A 224 2.54 -4.51 -3.22
C TRP A 224 3.03 -3.34 -2.37
N PRO A 225 4.33 -3.03 -2.38
CA PRO A 225 4.90 -2.01 -1.50
C PRO A 225 4.24 -0.63 -1.68
N GLY A 226 3.96 -0.23 -2.90
CA GLY A 226 3.30 1.05 -3.18
C GLY A 226 1.92 1.18 -2.55
N GLN A 227 1.05 0.19 -2.78
CA GLN A 227 -0.29 0.17 -2.21
C GLN A 227 -0.25 0.06 -0.68
N SER A 228 0.62 -0.79 -0.16
CA SER A 228 0.72 -1.09 1.27
C SER A 228 1.25 0.10 2.07
N LEU A 229 2.26 0.80 1.58
CA LEU A 229 2.78 2.00 2.21
C LEU A 229 1.73 3.12 2.24
N ALA A 230 1.05 3.37 1.10
CA ALA A 230 -0.02 4.36 1.05
C ALA A 230 -1.16 4.02 2.01
N ALA A 231 -1.63 2.77 2.01
CA ALA A 231 -2.69 2.30 2.88
C ALA A 231 -2.31 2.37 4.37
N PHE A 232 -1.09 1.95 4.71
CA PHE A 232 -0.57 2.03 6.07
C PHE A 232 -0.52 3.48 6.56
N PHE A 233 0.07 4.37 5.76
CA PHE A 233 0.18 5.78 6.17
C PHE A 233 -1.19 6.40 6.34
N LEU A 234 -2.11 6.16 5.43
CA LEU A 234 -3.47 6.68 5.54
C LEU A 234 -4.20 6.10 6.76
N ALA A 235 -4.10 4.79 7.00
CA ALA A 235 -4.66 4.15 8.19
C ALA A 235 -4.08 4.75 9.48
N THR A 236 -2.77 4.96 9.51
CA THR A 236 -2.09 5.55 10.67
C THR A 236 -2.53 6.99 10.94
N LEU A 237 -2.64 7.81 9.88
CA LEU A 237 -3.10 9.19 10.00
C LEU A 237 -4.55 9.23 10.52
N LEU A 238 -5.43 8.37 9.99
CA LEU A 238 -6.82 8.24 10.44
C LEU A 238 -6.90 7.73 11.89
N TYR A 239 -6.10 6.75 12.28
CA TYR A 239 -6.04 6.24 13.65
C TYR A 239 -5.64 7.33 14.65
N HIS A 240 -4.59 8.08 14.35
CA HIS A 240 -4.15 9.18 15.21
C HIS A 240 -5.11 10.36 15.22
N GLN A 241 -5.80 10.63 14.12
CA GLN A 241 -6.84 11.64 14.08
C GLN A 241 -8.04 11.20 14.94
N TRP A 242 -8.49 9.93 14.85
CA TRP A 242 -9.55 9.38 15.69
C TRP A 242 -9.24 9.45 17.19
N LYS A 243 -7.95 9.37 17.54
CA LYS A 243 -7.46 9.57 18.93
C LYS A 243 -7.18 11.06 19.27
N ASP A 244 -7.66 12.01 18.49
CA ASP A 244 -7.46 13.46 18.66
C ASP A 244 -5.98 13.90 18.73
N ARG A 245 -5.08 13.14 18.11
CA ARG A 245 -3.63 13.41 18.12
C ARG A 245 -3.13 14.13 16.86
N LEU A 246 -3.88 14.08 15.78
CA LEU A 246 -3.59 14.77 14.52
C LEU A 246 -4.80 15.54 14.04
N SER A 247 -4.56 16.53 13.19
CA SER A 247 -5.66 17.29 12.56
C SER A 247 -6.24 16.54 11.36
N LEU A 248 -7.52 16.77 11.08
CA LEU A 248 -8.22 16.17 9.95
C LEU A 248 -7.63 16.59 8.61
N GLU A 249 -7.08 17.81 8.52
CA GLU A 249 -6.41 18.30 7.31
C GLU A 249 -5.22 17.42 6.87
N ILE A 250 -4.49 16.83 7.82
CA ILE A 250 -3.41 15.88 7.50
C ILE A 250 -3.98 14.61 6.86
N CYS A 251 -5.09 14.10 7.37
CA CYS A 251 -5.74 12.91 6.82
C CYS A 251 -6.27 13.16 5.41
N LEU A 252 -6.92 14.30 5.19
CA LEU A 252 -7.39 14.72 3.86
C LEU A 252 -6.24 14.83 2.87
N MET A 253 -5.15 15.49 3.26
CA MET A 253 -3.98 15.65 2.39
C MET A 253 -3.32 14.29 2.09
N GLY A 254 -3.18 13.42 3.09
CA GLY A 254 -2.70 12.06 2.92
C GLY A 254 -3.58 11.24 1.97
N TRP A 255 -4.90 11.39 2.08
CA TRP A 255 -5.85 10.75 1.19
C TRP A 255 -5.71 11.23 -0.26
N GLY A 256 -5.68 12.53 -0.50
CA GLY A 256 -5.48 13.08 -1.85
C GLY A 256 -4.17 12.62 -2.50
N MET A 257 -3.10 12.50 -1.69
CA MET A 257 -1.82 12.00 -2.18
C MET A 257 -1.76 10.47 -2.37
N SER A 258 -2.67 9.71 -1.77
CA SER A 258 -2.69 8.25 -1.94
C SER A 258 -3.12 7.83 -3.35
N PHE A 259 -3.79 8.68 -4.12
CA PHE A 259 -4.28 8.33 -5.46
C PHE A 259 -3.16 7.96 -6.45
N LEU A 260 -2.04 8.66 -6.47
CA LEU A 260 -0.91 8.31 -7.35
C LEU A 260 -0.21 7.01 -6.94
N TRP A 261 -0.32 6.63 -5.66
CA TRP A 261 0.24 5.38 -5.13
C TRP A 261 -0.69 4.19 -5.39
N SER A 262 -2.00 4.39 -5.20
CA SER A 262 -3.06 3.45 -5.52
C SER A 262 -4.42 4.14 -5.40
N TRP A 263 -5.09 4.37 -6.50
CA TRP A 263 -6.44 4.94 -6.47
C TRP A 263 -7.45 4.02 -5.78
N TRP A 264 -7.26 2.70 -5.85
CA TRP A 264 -8.11 1.74 -5.14
C TRP A 264 -8.00 1.89 -3.63
N VAL A 265 -6.79 2.08 -3.11
CA VAL A 265 -6.55 2.36 -1.68
C VAL A 265 -7.25 3.66 -1.27
N ALA A 266 -7.12 4.71 -2.08
CA ALA A 266 -7.75 5.98 -1.80
C ALA A 266 -9.29 5.87 -1.83
N LEU A 267 -9.87 5.18 -2.81
CA LEU A 267 -11.30 4.94 -2.90
C LEU A 267 -11.81 4.09 -1.73
N GLY A 268 -11.10 3.03 -1.36
CA GLY A 268 -11.45 2.18 -0.23
C GLY A 268 -11.41 2.88 1.13
N ALA A 269 -10.59 3.92 1.26
CA ALA A 269 -10.52 4.73 2.47
C ALA A 269 -11.63 5.80 2.55
N LEU A 270 -12.26 6.16 1.42
CA LEU A 270 -13.22 7.26 1.34
C LEU A 270 -14.39 7.14 2.34
N PRO A 271 -15.04 5.98 2.51
CA PRO A 271 -16.13 5.87 3.50
C PRO A 271 -15.67 6.13 4.94
N LEU A 272 -14.48 5.66 5.30
CA LEU A 272 -13.89 5.92 6.62
C LEU A 272 -13.55 7.39 6.80
N LEU A 273 -13.02 8.03 5.76
CA LEU A 273 -12.71 9.45 5.78
C LEU A 273 -13.98 10.29 5.92
N ILE A 274 -15.06 9.97 5.18
CA ILE A 274 -16.37 10.61 5.32
C ILE A 274 -16.89 10.47 6.75
N PHE A 275 -16.81 9.27 7.33
CA PHE A 275 -17.21 9.03 8.70
C PHE A 275 -16.43 9.89 9.70
N VAL A 276 -15.11 9.96 9.55
CA VAL A 276 -14.26 10.79 10.42
C VAL A 276 -14.56 12.28 10.24
N VAL A 277 -14.73 12.74 9.00
CA VAL A 277 -15.14 14.12 8.70
C VAL A 277 -16.48 14.46 9.38
N TRP A 278 -17.46 13.55 9.26
CA TRP A 278 -18.78 13.75 9.88
C TRP A 278 -18.71 13.92 11.40
N HIS A 279 -17.86 13.13 12.06
CA HIS A 279 -17.74 13.16 13.53
C HIS A 279 -16.88 14.30 14.07
N THR A 280 -15.93 14.82 13.28
CA THR A 280 -14.90 15.72 13.79
C THR A 280 -14.84 17.06 13.05
N ALA A 281 -15.62 17.21 11.96
CA ALA A 281 -15.57 18.41 11.16
C ALA A 281 -15.94 19.66 11.98
N THR A 282 -15.01 20.59 12.02
CA THR A 282 -15.22 21.94 12.52
C THR A 282 -15.28 22.89 11.32
N HIS A 283 -16.06 23.98 11.42
CA HIS A 283 -16.19 24.99 10.35
C HIS A 283 -14.91 25.83 10.16
N LYS A 284 -13.74 25.17 10.06
CA LYS A 284 -12.47 25.84 9.82
C LYS A 284 -12.21 25.99 8.32
N TRP A 285 -11.88 27.20 7.89
CA TRP A 285 -11.54 27.46 6.49
C TRP A 285 -10.40 26.57 5.98
N SER A 286 -9.39 26.29 6.82
CA SER A 286 -8.27 25.41 6.48
C SER A 286 -8.71 24.01 6.08
N LEU A 287 -9.73 23.46 6.73
CA LEU A 287 -10.29 22.15 6.43
C LEU A 287 -10.89 22.13 5.01
N TRP A 288 -11.68 23.14 4.67
CA TRP A 288 -12.25 23.25 3.32
C TRP A 288 -11.18 23.43 2.25
N ALA A 289 -10.19 24.30 2.49
CA ALA A 289 -9.10 24.55 1.56
C ALA A 289 -8.29 23.28 1.28
N VAL A 290 -7.89 22.54 2.33
CA VAL A 290 -7.16 21.26 2.19
C VAL A 290 -8.05 20.18 1.55
N GLY A 291 -9.33 20.14 1.91
CA GLY A 291 -10.29 19.22 1.30
C GLY A 291 -10.42 19.43 -0.21
N ILE A 292 -10.56 20.67 -0.65
CA ILE A 292 -10.61 21.03 -2.09
C ILE A 292 -9.30 20.61 -2.80
N VAL A 293 -8.14 20.94 -2.24
CA VAL A 293 -6.85 20.54 -2.80
C VAL A 293 -6.77 19.03 -2.93
N SER A 294 -7.15 18.29 -1.90
CA SER A 294 -7.13 16.82 -1.90
C SER A 294 -8.07 16.22 -2.95
N CYS A 295 -9.26 16.80 -3.11
CA CYS A 295 -10.19 16.42 -4.18
C CYS A 295 -9.62 16.72 -5.57
N ILE A 296 -8.99 17.87 -5.77
CA ILE A 296 -8.35 18.23 -7.05
C ILE A 296 -7.25 17.20 -7.39
N LEU A 297 -6.37 16.88 -6.43
CA LEU A 297 -5.34 15.85 -6.62
C LEU A 297 -5.98 14.51 -6.98
N GLY A 298 -7.02 14.10 -6.26
CA GLY A 298 -7.76 12.86 -6.53
C GLY A 298 -8.39 12.85 -7.93
N ILE A 299 -9.06 13.92 -8.33
CA ILE A 299 -9.71 14.03 -9.65
C ILE A 299 -8.68 13.92 -10.79
N VAL A 300 -7.54 14.59 -10.67
CA VAL A 300 -6.48 14.52 -11.70
C VAL A 300 -5.92 13.10 -11.80
N MET A 301 -5.70 12.45 -10.68
CA MET A 301 -5.22 11.06 -10.67
C MET A 301 -6.29 10.07 -11.14
N MET A 302 -7.56 10.31 -10.85
CA MET A 302 -8.67 9.52 -11.38
C MET A 302 -8.83 9.71 -12.89
N ALA A 303 -8.63 10.92 -13.42
CA ALA A 303 -8.61 11.16 -14.85
C ALA A 303 -7.45 10.40 -15.55
N PHE A 304 -6.29 10.30 -14.89
CA PHE A 304 -5.18 9.46 -15.34
C PHE A 304 -5.54 7.96 -15.33
N ALA A 305 -6.21 7.49 -14.28
CA ALA A 305 -6.61 6.10 -14.10
C ALA A 305 -7.83 5.66 -14.92
N TRP A 306 -8.64 6.62 -15.34
CA TRP A 306 -9.97 6.37 -15.93
C TRP A 306 -9.96 5.38 -17.11
N PRO A 307 -9.05 5.48 -18.09
CA PRO A 307 -9.00 4.52 -19.20
C PRO A 307 -8.73 3.08 -18.75
N GLN A 308 -7.95 2.89 -17.68
CA GLN A 308 -7.72 1.57 -17.09
C GLN A 308 -8.99 1.05 -16.42
N ILE A 309 -9.69 1.89 -15.67
CA ILE A 309 -10.92 1.51 -14.95
C ILE A 309 -12.00 1.02 -15.92
N GLN A 310 -12.11 1.67 -17.09
CA GLN A 310 -13.06 1.28 -18.11
C GLN A 310 -12.79 -0.10 -18.75
N ASN A 311 -11.53 -0.52 -18.77
CA ASN A 311 -11.07 -1.74 -19.42
C ASN A 311 -10.70 -2.87 -18.44
N LEU A 312 -11.10 -2.75 -17.17
CA LEU A 312 -10.80 -3.79 -16.20
C LEU A 312 -11.46 -5.12 -16.56
N PRO A 313 -10.71 -6.21 -16.53
CA PRO A 313 -11.27 -7.53 -16.73
C PRO A 313 -12.22 -7.88 -15.58
N THR A 314 -13.38 -8.41 -15.90
CA THR A 314 -14.32 -8.95 -14.93
C THR A 314 -13.94 -10.38 -14.60
N ALA A 315 -13.63 -10.65 -13.33
CA ALA A 315 -13.38 -12.00 -12.83
C ALA A 315 -14.40 -12.29 -11.72
N PRO A 316 -15.47 -13.03 -12.02
CA PRO A 316 -16.53 -13.27 -11.05
C PRO A 316 -16.01 -14.08 -9.87
N ILE A 317 -16.14 -13.51 -8.68
CA ILE A 317 -15.84 -14.19 -7.41
C ILE A 317 -17.13 -14.90 -6.97
N SER A 318 -17.03 -16.15 -6.52
CA SER A 318 -18.24 -16.85 -6.05
C SER A 318 -18.79 -16.19 -4.78
N TYR A 319 -20.11 -16.03 -4.69
CA TYR A 319 -20.77 -15.48 -3.50
C TYR A 319 -20.45 -16.25 -2.22
N PHE A 320 -20.23 -17.56 -2.33
CA PHE A 320 -19.84 -18.39 -1.21
C PHE A 320 -18.46 -17.99 -0.67
N GLN A 321 -17.49 -17.75 -1.53
CA GLN A 321 -16.17 -17.28 -1.16
C GLN A 321 -16.22 -15.92 -0.47
N VAL A 322 -17.01 -14.99 -1.01
CA VAL A 322 -17.23 -13.66 -0.42
C VAL A 322 -17.85 -13.79 0.97
N ALA A 323 -18.90 -14.62 1.12
CA ALA A 323 -19.54 -14.83 2.41
C ALA A 323 -18.61 -15.44 3.44
N LEU A 324 -17.81 -16.44 3.05
CA LEU A 324 -16.83 -17.07 3.93
C LEU A 324 -15.76 -16.07 4.40
N TRP A 325 -15.30 -15.21 3.50
CA TRP A 325 -14.34 -14.18 3.81
C TRP A 325 -14.89 -13.11 4.74
N LEU A 326 -16.11 -12.65 4.48
CA LEU A 326 -16.81 -11.72 5.38
C LEU A 326 -16.93 -12.30 6.78
N MET A 327 -17.28 -13.57 6.89
CA MET A 327 -17.48 -14.21 8.19
C MET A 327 -16.16 -14.37 8.96
N LEU A 328 -15.11 -14.88 8.33
CA LEU A 328 -13.89 -15.26 9.04
C LEU A 328 -12.93 -14.09 9.31
N LEU A 329 -12.85 -13.14 8.40
CA LEU A 329 -11.79 -12.14 8.40
C LEU A 329 -12.23 -10.80 8.98
N LEU A 330 -13.50 -10.48 8.84
CA LEU A 330 -14.04 -9.22 9.31
C LEU A 330 -14.96 -9.42 10.51
N LEU A 331 -15.93 -10.35 10.41
CA LEU A 331 -16.91 -10.47 11.48
C LEU A 331 -16.30 -11.02 12.76
N LEU A 332 -15.48 -12.07 12.71
CA LEU A 332 -14.93 -12.66 13.93
C LEU A 332 -13.96 -11.71 14.67
N PRO A 333 -12.90 -11.15 14.01
CA PRO A 333 -12.03 -10.20 14.68
C PRO A 333 -12.76 -8.95 15.17
N VAL A 334 -13.68 -8.41 14.37
CA VAL A 334 -14.45 -7.21 14.72
C VAL A 334 -15.36 -7.47 15.91
N GLN A 335 -16.05 -8.63 15.97
CA GLN A 335 -16.88 -8.98 17.12
C GLN A 335 -16.07 -9.13 18.41
N LEU A 336 -14.91 -9.78 18.36
CA LEU A 336 -14.02 -9.88 19.51
C LEU A 336 -13.54 -8.51 19.99
N LEU A 337 -13.21 -7.61 19.06
CA LEU A 337 -12.84 -6.23 19.40
C LEU A 337 -14.02 -5.43 19.98
N ILE A 338 -15.22 -5.57 19.44
CA ILE A 338 -16.43 -4.93 19.98
C ILE A 338 -16.66 -5.40 21.42
N LEU A 339 -16.57 -6.71 21.68
CA LEU A 339 -16.72 -7.25 23.03
C LEU A 339 -15.64 -6.72 23.99
N HIS A 340 -14.40 -6.62 23.53
CA HIS A 340 -13.29 -6.03 24.30
C HIS A 340 -13.56 -4.56 24.62
N LYS A 341 -13.95 -3.74 23.64
CA LYS A 341 -14.22 -2.30 23.82
C LYS A 341 -15.43 -2.04 24.70
N ILE A 342 -16.50 -2.86 24.60
CA ILE A 342 -17.66 -2.80 25.51
C ILE A 342 -17.23 -3.02 26.96
N GLN A 343 -16.34 -3.99 27.22
CA GLN A 343 -15.83 -4.24 28.57
C GLN A 343 -15.04 -3.05 29.12
N LEU A 344 -14.32 -2.32 28.25
CA LEU A 344 -13.57 -1.11 28.61
C LEU A 344 -14.44 0.16 28.61
N LYS A 345 -15.74 0.06 28.29
CA LYS A 345 -16.66 1.19 28.12
C LYS A 345 -16.18 2.22 27.08
N GLU A 346 -15.45 1.76 26.08
CA GLU A 346 -14.97 2.60 24.98
C GLU A 346 -16.00 2.72 23.85
N ASN A 347 -15.81 3.72 22.98
CA ASN A 347 -16.66 3.93 21.82
C ASN A 347 -16.46 2.82 20.77
N ILE A 348 -17.55 2.10 20.46
CA ILE A 348 -17.54 0.95 19.54
C ILE A 348 -17.83 1.35 18.06
N TRP A 349 -18.28 2.56 17.81
CA TRP A 349 -18.68 2.97 16.46
C TRP A 349 -17.51 2.92 15.47
N TRP A 350 -16.32 3.31 15.91
CA TRP A 350 -15.12 3.23 15.09
C TRP A 350 -14.81 1.80 14.64
N ILE A 351 -14.87 0.84 15.57
CA ILE A 351 -14.63 -0.58 15.26
C ILE A 351 -15.70 -1.13 14.31
N ARG A 352 -16.96 -0.73 14.49
CA ARG A 352 -18.04 -1.10 13.57
C ARG A 352 -17.78 -0.58 12.16
N MET A 353 -17.34 0.66 12.02
CA MET A 353 -17.03 1.24 10.70
C MET A 353 -15.85 0.55 10.04
N ILE A 354 -14.80 0.21 10.79
CA ILE A 354 -13.65 -0.57 10.28
C ILE A 354 -14.11 -1.95 9.75
N GLY A 355 -15.13 -2.56 10.34
CA GLY A 355 -15.69 -3.83 9.88
C GLY A 355 -16.66 -3.70 8.70
N ILE A 356 -17.58 -2.72 8.77
CA ILE A 356 -18.65 -2.53 7.78
C ILE A 356 -18.10 -2.08 6.42
N VAL A 357 -17.12 -1.17 6.40
CA VAL A 357 -16.59 -0.59 5.16
C VAL A 357 -16.00 -1.66 4.24
N PRO A 358 -15.08 -2.54 4.68
CA PRO A 358 -14.56 -3.58 3.81
C PRO A 358 -15.61 -4.65 3.49
N ALA A 359 -16.56 -4.93 4.40
CA ALA A 359 -17.65 -5.85 4.14
C ALA A 359 -18.54 -5.35 3.00
N ALA A 360 -18.95 -4.09 3.05
CA ALA A 360 -19.72 -3.45 1.99
C ALA A 360 -18.92 -3.39 0.67
N GLY A 361 -17.63 -3.07 0.76
CA GLY A 361 -16.72 -3.06 -0.40
C GLY A 361 -16.65 -4.43 -1.09
N LEU A 362 -16.48 -5.51 -0.32
CA LEU A 362 -16.48 -6.88 -0.83
C LEU A 362 -17.78 -7.26 -1.51
N LEU A 363 -18.92 -6.94 -0.91
CA LEU A 363 -20.24 -7.23 -1.51
C LEU A 363 -20.44 -6.45 -2.82
N LEU A 364 -20.06 -5.18 -2.84
CA LEU A 364 -20.20 -4.33 -4.03
C LEU A 364 -19.29 -4.83 -5.17
N THR A 365 -18.04 -5.15 -4.86
CA THR A 365 -17.07 -5.61 -5.86
C THR A 365 -17.45 -6.97 -6.42
N SER A 366 -18.01 -7.88 -5.61
CA SER A 366 -18.52 -9.17 -6.10
C SER A 366 -19.75 -8.98 -7.00
N ALA A 367 -20.65 -8.06 -6.65
CA ALA A 367 -21.84 -7.77 -7.47
C ALA A 367 -21.47 -7.15 -8.83
N VAL A 368 -20.37 -6.40 -8.91
CA VAL A 368 -19.88 -5.77 -10.16
C VAL A 368 -18.88 -6.67 -10.90
N GLY A 369 -18.45 -7.80 -10.31
CA GLY A 369 -17.50 -8.72 -10.92
C GLY A 369 -16.07 -8.19 -10.99
N LEU A 370 -15.67 -7.33 -10.05
CA LEU A 370 -14.30 -6.79 -10.01
C LEU A 370 -13.29 -7.85 -9.59
N ASN A 371 -12.07 -7.73 -10.12
CA ASN A 371 -10.96 -8.60 -9.78
C ASN A 371 -10.59 -8.48 -8.29
N ILE A 372 -10.11 -9.58 -7.74
CA ILE A 372 -9.72 -9.74 -6.33
C ILE A 372 -8.62 -8.76 -5.90
N GLU A 373 -7.68 -8.43 -6.77
CA GLU A 373 -6.59 -7.48 -6.45
C GLU A 373 -7.14 -6.09 -6.14
N ILE A 374 -8.21 -5.69 -6.84
CA ILE A 374 -8.93 -4.43 -6.57
C ILE A 374 -9.57 -4.49 -5.19
N VAL A 375 -10.20 -5.61 -4.86
CA VAL A 375 -10.83 -5.82 -3.55
C VAL A 375 -9.82 -5.74 -2.42
N ILE A 376 -8.65 -6.36 -2.60
CA ILE A 376 -7.54 -6.30 -1.64
C ILE A 376 -7.07 -4.86 -1.45
N ALA A 377 -6.94 -4.09 -2.52
CA ALA A 377 -6.52 -2.70 -2.46
C ALA A 377 -7.56 -1.81 -1.79
N LEU A 378 -8.86 -1.98 -2.11
CA LEU A 378 -9.97 -1.28 -1.45
C LEU A 378 -10.04 -1.59 0.06
N GLY A 379 -9.78 -2.83 0.45
CA GLY A 379 -9.77 -3.28 1.84
C GLY A 379 -8.50 -2.95 2.62
N ALA A 380 -7.46 -2.40 2.00
CA ALA A 380 -6.14 -2.27 2.62
C ALA A 380 -6.13 -1.31 3.83
N VAL A 381 -6.77 -0.14 3.75
CA VAL A 381 -6.84 0.83 4.85
C VAL A 381 -7.63 0.27 6.04
N PRO A 382 -8.86 -0.24 5.87
CA PRO A 382 -9.57 -0.91 6.95
C PRO A 382 -8.79 -2.08 7.57
N PHE A 383 -8.07 -2.86 6.76
CA PHE A 383 -7.25 -3.95 7.27
C PHE A 383 -6.12 -3.46 8.20
N PHE A 384 -5.40 -2.43 7.82
CA PHE A 384 -4.37 -1.86 8.68
C PHE A 384 -4.97 -1.25 9.97
N LEU A 385 -6.12 -0.59 9.88
CA LEU A 385 -6.84 -0.08 11.06
C LEU A 385 -7.29 -1.20 11.99
N LEU A 386 -7.85 -2.28 11.44
CA LEU A 386 -8.22 -3.47 12.21
C LEU A 386 -6.99 -4.07 12.91
N THR A 387 -5.87 -4.15 12.22
CA THR A 387 -4.61 -4.65 12.77
C THR A 387 -4.13 -3.76 13.93
N TYR A 388 -4.22 -2.43 13.80
CA TYR A 388 -3.91 -1.49 14.91
C TYR A 388 -4.76 -1.77 16.14
N GLU A 389 -6.08 -1.94 15.96
CA GLU A 389 -7.00 -2.19 17.09
C GLU A 389 -6.77 -3.56 17.73
N ILE A 390 -6.42 -4.59 16.94
CA ILE A 390 -6.04 -5.91 17.47
C ILE A 390 -4.75 -5.81 18.29
N VAL A 391 -3.74 -5.09 17.80
CA VAL A 391 -2.50 -4.85 18.55
C VAL A 391 -2.80 -4.11 19.86
N ASP A 392 -3.63 -3.06 19.82
CA ASP A 392 -4.04 -2.29 20.99
C ASP A 392 -4.76 -3.19 22.02
N ALA A 393 -5.71 -3.99 21.56
CA ALA A 393 -6.45 -4.94 22.39
C ALA A 393 -5.54 -5.97 23.06
N LEU A 394 -4.60 -6.57 22.32
CA LEU A 394 -3.64 -7.54 22.86
C LEU A 394 -2.66 -6.93 23.84
N LEU A 395 -2.24 -5.70 23.62
CA LEU A 395 -1.35 -5.00 24.53
C LEU A 395 -2.05 -4.50 25.80
N SER A 396 -3.39 -4.32 25.77
CA SER A 396 -4.23 -3.92 26.90
C SER A 396 -4.95 -5.10 27.58
N ILE A 397 -4.60 -6.32 27.22
CA ILE A 397 -5.34 -7.56 27.53
C ILE A 397 -5.52 -7.84 29.02
N GLN A 398 -4.63 -7.33 29.89
CA GLN A 398 -4.73 -7.51 31.34
C GLN A 398 -6.02 -6.93 31.96
N GLN A 399 -6.74 -6.10 31.21
CA GLN A 399 -7.99 -5.45 31.65
C GLN A 399 -9.25 -6.18 31.18
N SER A 400 -9.12 -7.25 30.38
CA SER A 400 -10.25 -7.98 29.79
C SER A 400 -10.48 -9.36 30.45
N LYS A 401 -11.65 -9.96 30.23
CA LYS A 401 -11.96 -11.30 30.71
C LYS A 401 -11.04 -12.35 30.11
N MET A 402 -10.61 -13.33 30.87
CA MET A 402 -9.65 -14.37 30.48
C MET A 402 -10.02 -15.08 29.17
N TRP A 403 -11.30 -15.44 28.99
CA TRP A 403 -11.73 -16.12 27.75
C TRP A 403 -11.50 -15.27 26.49
N LEU A 404 -11.76 -13.94 26.58
CA LEU A 404 -11.56 -13.03 25.46
C LEU A 404 -10.08 -12.86 25.14
N GLN A 405 -9.23 -12.87 26.18
CA GLN A 405 -7.77 -12.90 26.02
C GLN A 405 -7.33 -14.15 25.27
N VAL A 406 -7.85 -15.30 25.63
CA VAL A 406 -7.55 -16.57 24.95
C VAL A 406 -7.99 -16.49 23.49
N CYS A 407 -9.22 -16.05 23.21
CA CYS A 407 -9.72 -15.92 21.83
C CYS A 407 -8.87 -14.98 20.97
N LEU A 408 -8.49 -13.81 21.49
CA LEU A 408 -7.64 -12.85 20.77
C LEU A 408 -6.24 -13.39 20.54
N ASN A 409 -5.64 -14.07 21.52
CA ASN A 409 -4.32 -14.69 21.34
C ASN A 409 -4.37 -15.83 20.30
N VAL A 410 -5.40 -16.68 20.35
CA VAL A 410 -5.59 -17.75 19.35
C VAL A 410 -5.76 -17.14 17.95
N LEU A 411 -6.59 -16.11 17.80
CA LEU A 411 -6.79 -15.40 16.53
C LEU A 411 -5.44 -14.92 15.95
N VAL A 412 -4.61 -14.29 16.78
CA VAL A 412 -3.31 -13.76 16.34
C VAL A 412 -2.33 -14.87 16.03
N LEU A 413 -2.25 -15.90 16.88
CA LEU A 413 -1.37 -17.06 16.60
C LEU A 413 -1.74 -17.72 15.27
N MET A 414 -3.03 -17.91 14.99
CA MET A 414 -3.48 -18.43 13.70
C MET A 414 -3.14 -17.50 12.53
N GLY A 415 -3.28 -16.19 12.74
CA GLY A 415 -2.91 -15.19 11.74
C GLY A 415 -1.39 -15.10 11.47
N MET A 416 -0.55 -15.56 12.41
CA MET A 416 0.91 -15.55 12.28
C MET A 416 1.48 -16.75 11.51
N VAL A 417 0.72 -17.84 11.35
CA VAL A 417 1.23 -19.09 10.75
C VAL A 417 1.70 -18.88 9.32
N VAL A 418 0.88 -18.27 8.48
CA VAL A 418 1.17 -18.06 7.06
C VAL A 418 2.37 -17.12 6.87
N PRO A 419 2.41 -15.91 7.44
CA PRO A 419 3.55 -15.01 7.28
C PRO A 419 4.84 -15.57 7.89
N ALA A 420 4.77 -16.32 8.98
CA ALA A 420 5.95 -16.99 9.54
C ALA A 420 6.50 -18.04 8.58
N TYR A 421 5.63 -18.78 7.91
CA TYR A 421 6.06 -19.75 6.88
C TYR A 421 6.65 -19.03 5.65
N HIS A 422 6.05 -17.93 5.18
CA HIS A 422 6.59 -17.15 4.07
C HIS A 422 7.97 -16.58 4.41
N LEU A 423 8.15 -16.02 5.60
CA LEU A 423 9.45 -15.56 6.08
C LEU A 423 10.48 -16.69 6.15
N TYR A 424 10.09 -17.85 6.68
CA TYR A 424 10.94 -19.04 6.71
C TYR A 424 11.34 -19.48 5.29
N ARG A 425 10.37 -19.58 4.37
CA ARG A 425 10.61 -19.95 2.97
C ARG A 425 11.55 -18.96 2.30
N GLN A 426 11.35 -17.66 2.50
CA GLN A 426 12.20 -16.61 1.93
C GLN A 426 13.65 -16.75 2.41
N ILE A 427 13.86 -16.92 3.72
CA ILE A 427 15.18 -17.12 4.30
C ILE A 427 15.82 -18.42 3.76
N HIS A 428 15.04 -19.48 3.66
CA HIS A 428 15.51 -20.77 3.15
C HIS A 428 15.91 -20.69 1.67
N LEU A 429 15.07 -20.09 0.82
CA LEU A 429 15.35 -19.92 -0.60
C LEU A 429 16.55 -18.99 -0.85
N THR A 430 16.71 -17.94 -0.05
CA THR A 430 17.89 -17.06 -0.14
C THR A 430 19.17 -17.80 0.22
N ARG A 431 19.11 -18.72 1.20
CA ARG A 431 20.24 -19.52 1.62
C ARG A 431 20.58 -20.64 0.63
N TYR A 432 19.57 -21.17 -0.08
CA TYR A 432 19.70 -22.28 -1.02
C TYR A 432 19.07 -21.93 -2.37
N PRO A 433 19.67 -21.01 -3.14
CA PRO A 433 19.10 -20.55 -4.41
C PRO A 433 18.88 -21.67 -5.45
N HIS A 434 19.63 -22.79 -5.36
CA HIS A 434 19.45 -23.97 -6.21
C HIS A 434 18.18 -24.77 -5.93
N LEU A 435 17.53 -24.55 -4.78
CA LEU A 435 16.22 -25.12 -4.43
C LEU A 435 15.05 -24.28 -4.94
N GLN A 436 15.34 -23.14 -5.55
CA GLN A 436 14.35 -22.41 -6.32
C GLN A 436 13.99 -23.25 -7.53
N VAL A 437 13.02 -24.14 -7.35
CA VAL A 437 12.45 -24.95 -8.42
C VAL A 437 11.59 -24.02 -9.30
N TYR A 438 12.25 -23.10 -9.94
CA TYR A 438 11.74 -22.54 -11.17
C TYR A 438 12.33 -23.40 -12.27
N ASP A 439 11.48 -24.20 -12.89
CA ASP A 439 11.72 -24.59 -14.25
C ASP A 439 12.11 -23.32 -14.99
N PRO A 440 13.31 -23.21 -15.55
CA PRO A 440 13.70 -22.00 -16.23
C PRO A 440 12.80 -21.89 -17.44
N ASN A 441 11.63 -21.30 -17.21
CA ASN A 441 10.76 -20.86 -18.29
C ASN A 441 11.68 -20.08 -19.24
N PRO A 442 11.77 -20.44 -20.53
CA PRO A 442 12.68 -19.78 -21.47
C PRO A 442 12.59 -18.26 -21.45
N LEU A 443 11.48 -17.69 -20.93
CA LEU A 443 11.34 -16.27 -20.61
C LEU A 443 12.40 -15.77 -19.61
N PHE A 444 12.95 -16.59 -18.73
CA PHE A 444 13.98 -16.18 -17.74
C PHE A 444 15.41 -16.32 -18.27
N SER A 445 15.64 -17.04 -19.36
CA SER A 445 16.93 -17.11 -20.02
C SER A 445 17.16 -15.95 -21.00
N LEU A 446 16.12 -15.21 -21.35
CA LEU A 446 16.21 -14.00 -22.16
C LEU A 446 16.65 -12.82 -21.28
N ASP A 447 17.49 -11.95 -21.82
CA ASP A 447 17.77 -10.65 -21.21
C ASP A 447 16.51 -9.75 -21.35
N LEU A 448 15.52 -10.03 -20.50
CA LEU A 448 14.24 -9.30 -20.45
C LEU A 448 14.43 -7.81 -20.21
N SER A 449 15.67 -7.41 -19.84
CA SER A 449 16.00 -6.00 -19.64
C SER A 449 15.87 -5.17 -20.92
N GLN A 450 15.87 -5.81 -22.09
CA GLN A 450 15.74 -5.18 -23.39
C GLN A 450 14.28 -5.11 -23.90
N ILE A 451 13.38 -5.89 -23.33
CA ILE A 451 12.00 -6.02 -23.81
C ILE A 451 11.07 -5.08 -23.00
N PRO A 452 10.32 -4.17 -23.67
CA PRO A 452 9.31 -3.37 -22.99
C PRO A 452 8.23 -4.22 -22.31
N VAL A 453 7.67 -3.75 -21.18
CA VAL A 453 6.63 -4.43 -20.42
C VAL A 453 5.48 -4.92 -21.29
N ILE A 454 5.07 -4.13 -22.27
CA ILE A 454 3.94 -4.47 -23.15
C ILE A 454 4.16 -5.78 -23.92
N TYR A 455 5.38 -6.07 -24.36
CA TYR A 455 5.66 -7.30 -25.10
C TYR A 455 5.65 -8.51 -24.17
N ILE A 456 6.20 -8.37 -22.96
CA ILE A 456 6.19 -9.42 -21.95
C ILE A 456 4.76 -9.75 -21.53
N ILE A 457 3.91 -8.71 -21.39
CA ILE A 457 2.51 -8.88 -21.00
C ILE A 457 1.72 -9.58 -22.10
N LYS A 458 1.95 -9.25 -23.37
CA LYS A 458 1.22 -9.84 -24.52
C LYS A 458 1.61 -11.27 -24.84
N ASP A 459 2.85 -11.65 -24.55
CA ASP A 459 3.36 -13.00 -24.80
C ASP A 459 3.00 -14.00 -23.71
N LEU A 460 2.31 -13.56 -22.66
CA LEU A 460 1.79 -14.45 -21.62
C LEU A 460 0.54 -15.19 -22.11
N PRO A 461 0.29 -16.38 -21.53
CA PRO A 461 -0.99 -17.06 -21.70
C PRO A 461 -2.16 -16.09 -21.41
N PRO A 462 -3.29 -16.20 -22.13
CA PRO A 462 -4.44 -15.29 -21.99
C PRO A 462 -4.96 -15.15 -20.55
N ASP A 463 -4.85 -16.21 -19.76
CA ASP A 463 -5.18 -16.26 -18.33
C ASP A 463 -4.21 -15.45 -17.45
N MET A 464 -3.01 -15.16 -17.96
CA MET A 464 -2.00 -14.32 -17.32
C MET A 464 -1.87 -12.93 -17.95
N ASP A 465 -2.67 -12.60 -18.95
CA ASP A 465 -2.64 -11.27 -19.58
C ASP A 465 -3.09 -10.18 -18.59
N ARG A 466 -2.13 -9.44 -18.08
CA ARG A 466 -2.33 -8.31 -17.17
C ARG A 466 -2.25 -6.95 -17.85
N SER A 467 -2.18 -6.93 -19.18
CA SER A 467 -2.11 -5.66 -19.93
C SER A 467 -3.19 -4.65 -19.54
N PRO A 468 -4.46 -5.03 -19.26
CA PRO A 468 -5.49 -4.09 -18.84
C PRO A 468 -5.20 -3.38 -17.52
N TYR A 469 -4.33 -3.95 -16.66
CA TYR A 469 -3.95 -3.33 -15.39
C TYR A 469 -2.86 -2.25 -15.53
N TYR A 470 -2.18 -2.22 -16.65
CA TYR A 470 -1.04 -1.33 -16.86
C TYR A 470 -1.24 -0.37 -18.02
N LEU A 471 -2.03 -0.77 -19.02
CA LEU A 471 -2.13 -0.13 -20.32
C LEU A 471 -3.56 0.27 -20.65
N ALA A 472 -3.70 1.40 -21.32
CA ALA A 472 -4.97 1.84 -21.87
C ALA A 472 -4.77 2.68 -23.12
N PRO A 473 -5.79 2.76 -24.01
CA PRO A 473 -5.77 3.69 -25.12
C PRO A 473 -5.55 5.12 -24.62
N PRO A 474 -4.80 5.97 -25.33
CA PRO A 474 -4.55 7.34 -24.94
C PRO A 474 -5.76 8.24 -25.24
N GLN A 475 -6.92 7.86 -24.74
CA GLN A 475 -8.19 8.57 -24.91
C GLN A 475 -8.62 9.18 -23.57
N GLY A 476 -9.22 10.36 -23.63
CA GLY A 476 -9.81 11.01 -22.46
C GLY A 476 -9.06 12.25 -22.00
N ILE A 477 -9.63 12.89 -20.98
CA ILE A 477 -9.24 14.23 -20.47
C ILE A 477 -7.75 14.29 -20.10
N PHE A 478 -7.21 13.22 -19.53
CA PHE A 478 -5.81 13.24 -19.10
C PHE A 478 -4.86 13.33 -20.29
N SER A 479 -4.98 12.43 -21.26
CA SER A 479 -4.07 12.35 -22.42
C SER A 479 -4.23 13.53 -23.39
N GLU A 480 -5.44 14.06 -23.54
CA GLU A 480 -5.73 15.13 -24.48
C GLU A 480 -5.45 16.52 -23.89
N LEU A 481 -5.81 16.74 -22.64
CA LEU A 481 -5.76 18.06 -22.00
C LEU A 481 -4.54 18.25 -21.11
N LEU A 482 -4.25 17.29 -20.24
CA LEU A 482 -3.30 17.45 -19.14
C LEU A 482 -1.88 16.97 -19.46
N ALA A 483 -1.75 15.86 -20.21
CA ALA A 483 -0.45 15.26 -20.50
C ALA A 483 0.38 16.10 -21.45
N LYS A 484 1.71 16.04 -21.31
CA LYS A 484 2.65 16.64 -22.27
C LYS A 484 2.48 16.03 -23.65
N ASP A 485 2.56 16.89 -24.68
CA ASP A 485 2.68 16.43 -26.04
C ASP A 485 4.06 15.78 -26.22
N LEU A 486 4.08 14.53 -26.68
CA LEU A 486 5.34 13.91 -27.08
C LEU A 486 5.78 14.49 -28.42
N PRO A 487 7.07 14.74 -28.62
CA PRO A 487 7.57 15.09 -29.95
C PRO A 487 7.13 14.00 -30.93
N ALA A 488 6.64 14.43 -32.10
CA ALA A 488 6.27 13.49 -33.16
C ALA A 488 7.44 12.53 -33.38
N ARG A 489 7.19 11.24 -33.17
CA ARG A 489 8.22 10.22 -33.37
C ARG A 489 8.66 10.30 -34.82
N LYS A 490 9.91 10.72 -35.11
CA LYS A 490 10.51 10.42 -36.39
C LYS A 490 10.37 8.92 -36.59
N LYS A 491 9.66 8.49 -37.62
CA LYS A 491 9.71 7.10 -38.05
C LYS A 491 11.20 6.74 -38.07
N MET A 492 11.60 5.85 -37.19
CA MET A 492 12.87 5.16 -37.40
C MET A 492 12.64 4.40 -38.69
N ASP A 493 13.11 5.01 -39.76
CA ASP A 493 13.20 4.33 -41.04
C ASP A 493 13.90 3.02 -40.75
N SER A 494 13.21 1.96 -41.10
CA SER A 494 13.71 0.60 -41.03
C SER A 494 15.01 0.55 -41.86
N GLU A 495 16.14 0.84 -41.25
CA GLU A 495 17.41 0.34 -41.73
C GLU A 495 17.32 -1.19 -41.52
N LYS A 496 16.84 -1.83 -42.57
CA LYS A 496 17.03 -3.26 -42.76
C LYS A 496 18.52 -3.52 -42.76
N PRO A 497 18.99 -4.59 -42.09
CA PRO A 497 20.37 -5.04 -42.21
C PRO A 497 20.71 -5.45 -43.63
#